data_fca605c162fcf0cef729d5a307adcb89
#
_entry.id   fca605c162fcf0cef729d5a307adcb89
#
_cell.length_a   1.000
_cell.length_b   1.000
_cell.length_c   1.000
_cell.angle_alpha   90.00
_cell.angle_beta   90.00
_cell.angle_gamma   90.00
#
_symmetry.space_group_name_H-M   'P 1'
#
loop_
_entity.id
_entity.type
_entity.pdbx_description
1 polymer ?
#
loop_
_entity_poly.entity_id
_entity_poly.type
_entity_poly.pdbx_seq_one_letter_code
_entity_poly.pdbx_strand_id
1 'polypeptide(L)'
;MVKQTAGRDSLGDFAPKFAELNDDVLFGEVWSREDKLSLKMRSILTVTALVSKGLIDSSFQYHAMTAKKNGVTKTEMAEILTHLAFYVGWPNAWAAFRVVKEVYADDNTVEAHGGMFGMGEANTAYAKYFIGNSYLKPLTNPNETVFVANVTFEPGCRNNWHVHHATSGGGQLLLCVDGEGWYQEEGKEPQSLKAGDIVAIPAGVKHWHGAKANSWFSHLAVECPGENTSNEWLEPVDDEHYPKEN
;
A
#
# COMPACT_ATOMS: atom_id res chain seq x y z
N MET A 1 13.17 -8.57 -18.12
CA MET A 1 13.84 -9.16 -16.94
C MET A 1 15.34 -9.23 -17.21
N VAL A 2 16.19 -8.90 -16.22
CA VAL A 2 17.65 -9.09 -16.37
C VAL A 2 17.93 -10.58 -16.35
N LYS A 3 18.67 -11.09 -17.35
CA LYS A 3 19.04 -12.50 -17.45
C LYS A 3 19.85 -12.89 -16.21
N GLN A 4 19.45 -13.94 -15.50
CA GLN A 4 20.19 -14.47 -14.36
C GLN A 4 21.40 -15.27 -14.85
N THR A 5 22.52 -15.08 -14.18
CA THR A 5 23.79 -15.79 -14.47
C THR A 5 24.41 -16.39 -13.21
N ALA A 6 23.74 -16.25 -12.07
CA ALA A 6 24.28 -16.66 -10.77
C ALA A 6 24.67 -18.15 -10.69
N GLY A 7 23.94 -19.03 -11.37
CA GLY A 7 24.28 -20.43 -11.47
C GLY A 7 25.59 -20.65 -12.25
N ARG A 8 25.74 -20.00 -13.40
CA ARG A 8 26.95 -20.07 -14.23
C ARG A 8 28.15 -19.45 -13.53
N ASP A 9 27.95 -18.29 -12.90
CA ASP A 9 29.02 -17.57 -12.19
C ASP A 9 29.58 -18.36 -11.01
N SER A 10 28.71 -19.12 -10.32
CA SER A 10 29.10 -19.87 -9.12
C SER A 10 29.51 -21.31 -9.39
N LEU A 11 28.87 -21.98 -10.32
CA LEU A 11 29.00 -23.44 -10.53
C LEU A 11 29.20 -23.83 -12.01
N GLY A 12 29.34 -22.89 -12.94
CA GLY A 12 29.38 -23.17 -14.37
C GLY A 12 30.47 -24.17 -14.78
N ASP A 13 31.65 -24.08 -14.16
CA ASP A 13 32.79 -24.97 -14.45
C ASP A 13 32.64 -26.33 -13.77
N PHE A 14 31.99 -26.38 -12.59
CA PHE A 14 31.84 -27.61 -11.81
C PHE A 14 30.59 -28.40 -12.17
N ALA A 15 29.45 -27.71 -12.37
CA ALA A 15 28.14 -28.32 -12.62
C ALA A 15 27.39 -27.56 -13.74
N PRO A 16 27.87 -27.59 -14.99
CA PRO A 16 27.33 -26.74 -16.06
C PRO A 16 25.84 -26.99 -16.33
N LYS A 17 25.38 -28.24 -16.25
CA LYS A 17 23.98 -28.56 -16.46
C LYS A 17 23.07 -28.04 -15.33
N PHE A 18 23.54 -28.06 -14.09
CA PHE A 18 22.83 -27.48 -12.95
C PHE A 18 22.71 -25.95 -13.13
N ALA A 19 23.82 -25.31 -13.50
CA ALA A 19 23.85 -23.86 -13.74
C ALA A 19 22.89 -23.44 -14.88
N GLU A 20 22.85 -24.19 -15.98
CA GLU A 20 21.91 -24.01 -17.09
C GLU A 20 20.45 -24.10 -16.59
N LEU A 21 20.11 -25.19 -15.86
CA LEU A 21 18.75 -25.39 -15.34
C LEU A 21 18.35 -24.28 -14.36
N ASN A 22 19.28 -23.84 -13.52
CA ASN A 22 19.04 -22.72 -12.60
C ASN A 22 18.76 -21.42 -13.35
N ASP A 23 19.64 -21.04 -14.26
CA ASP A 23 19.60 -19.71 -14.89
C ASP A 23 18.53 -19.63 -15.99
N ASP A 24 18.46 -20.65 -16.86
CA ASP A 24 17.59 -20.59 -18.04
C ASP A 24 16.18 -21.12 -17.74
N VAL A 25 16.06 -22.22 -16.99
CA VAL A 25 14.75 -22.84 -16.73
C VAL A 25 14.09 -22.24 -15.49
N LEU A 26 14.74 -22.29 -14.33
CA LEU A 26 14.12 -21.80 -13.09
C LEU A 26 13.85 -20.29 -13.20
N PHE A 27 14.88 -19.50 -13.43
CA PHE A 27 14.74 -18.03 -13.48
C PHE A 27 14.27 -17.54 -14.85
N GLY A 28 14.74 -18.12 -15.95
CA GLY A 28 14.39 -17.70 -17.30
C GLY A 28 12.99 -18.06 -17.73
N GLU A 29 12.49 -19.24 -17.36
CA GLU A 29 11.17 -19.71 -17.78
C GLU A 29 10.14 -19.66 -16.64
N VAL A 30 10.44 -20.23 -15.44
CA VAL A 30 9.44 -20.34 -14.36
C VAL A 30 9.20 -19.01 -13.69
N TRP A 31 10.24 -18.30 -13.25
CA TRP A 31 10.10 -17.00 -12.59
C TRP A 31 9.63 -15.88 -13.52
N SER A 32 9.84 -15.99 -14.82
CA SER A 32 9.40 -15.00 -15.81
C SER A 32 7.90 -15.03 -16.11
N ARG A 33 7.16 -16.02 -15.61
CA ARG A 33 5.69 -16.13 -15.82
C ARG A 33 4.90 -15.24 -14.87
N GLU A 34 5.16 -13.93 -14.95
CA GLU A 34 4.54 -12.93 -14.06
C GLU A 34 3.02 -12.77 -14.28
N ASP A 35 2.54 -13.07 -15.49
CA ASP A 35 1.12 -13.13 -15.84
C ASP A 35 0.36 -14.26 -15.11
N LYS A 36 1.04 -15.27 -14.61
CA LYS A 36 0.45 -16.38 -13.86
C LYS A 36 0.60 -16.24 -12.36
N LEU A 37 1.76 -15.73 -11.90
CA LEU A 37 2.05 -15.56 -10.50
C LEU A 37 3.11 -14.45 -10.34
N SER A 38 2.81 -13.42 -9.58
CA SER A 38 3.69 -12.28 -9.40
C SER A 38 5.04 -12.65 -8.77
N LEU A 39 6.09 -11.88 -9.04
CA LEU A 39 7.41 -12.05 -8.43
C LEU A 39 7.33 -11.96 -6.88
N LYS A 40 6.48 -11.08 -6.36
CA LYS A 40 6.22 -10.96 -4.93
C LYS A 40 5.71 -12.28 -4.34
N MET A 41 4.69 -12.87 -4.95
CA MET A 41 4.12 -14.14 -4.47
C MET A 41 5.12 -15.30 -4.61
N ARG A 42 5.89 -15.38 -5.70
CA ARG A 42 6.96 -16.38 -5.85
C ARG A 42 7.99 -16.26 -4.75
N SER A 43 8.39 -15.04 -4.40
CA SER A 43 9.33 -14.79 -3.30
C SER A 43 8.77 -15.26 -1.95
N ILE A 44 7.50 -14.95 -1.67
CA ILE A 44 6.82 -15.42 -0.45
C ILE A 44 6.83 -16.96 -0.38
N LEU A 45 6.44 -17.63 -1.46
CA LEU A 45 6.44 -19.10 -1.51
C LEU A 45 7.83 -19.69 -1.31
N THR A 46 8.86 -19.08 -1.90
CA THR A 46 10.25 -19.56 -1.76
C THR A 46 10.75 -19.37 -0.33
N VAL A 47 10.55 -18.21 0.27
CA VAL A 47 10.86 -17.93 1.67
C VAL A 47 10.14 -18.94 2.59
N THR A 48 8.83 -19.13 2.39
CA THR A 48 8.03 -20.10 3.13
C THR A 48 8.59 -21.52 3.04
N ALA A 49 8.96 -21.96 1.83
CA ALA A 49 9.52 -23.30 1.62
C ALA A 49 10.87 -23.48 2.34
N LEU A 50 11.74 -22.49 2.31
CA LEU A 50 13.05 -22.54 2.99
C LEU A 50 12.88 -22.59 4.51
N VAL A 51 12.05 -21.73 5.08
CA VAL A 51 11.75 -21.70 6.53
C VAL A 51 11.13 -23.04 6.97
N SER A 52 10.21 -23.58 6.19
CA SER A 52 9.56 -24.88 6.50
C SER A 52 10.54 -26.04 6.54
N LYS A 53 11.62 -25.97 5.79
CA LYS A 53 12.70 -26.98 5.76
C LYS A 53 13.83 -26.68 6.76
N GLY A 54 13.77 -25.58 7.50
CA GLY A 54 14.85 -25.15 8.39
C GLY A 54 16.12 -24.71 7.67
N LEU A 55 16.04 -24.39 6.38
CA LEU A 55 17.16 -23.91 5.56
C LEU A 55 17.32 -22.40 5.74
N ILE A 56 17.91 -22.00 6.88
CA ILE A 56 18.09 -20.61 7.29
C ILE A 56 19.58 -20.24 7.18
N ASP A 57 20.10 -20.32 6.00
CA ASP A 57 21.49 -20.04 5.63
C ASP A 57 21.60 -18.83 4.66
N SER A 58 22.74 -18.71 3.98
CA SER A 58 22.96 -17.69 2.96
C SER A 58 21.95 -17.73 1.80
N SER A 59 21.42 -18.91 1.47
CA SER A 59 20.37 -19.06 0.47
C SER A 59 19.07 -18.40 0.93
N PHE A 60 18.68 -18.60 2.19
CA PHE A 60 17.53 -17.90 2.77
C PHE A 60 17.73 -16.38 2.77
N GLN A 61 18.92 -15.91 3.18
CA GLN A 61 19.23 -14.47 3.17
C GLN A 61 19.07 -13.88 1.76
N TYR A 62 19.60 -14.57 0.73
CA TYR A 62 19.45 -14.13 -0.66
C TYR A 62 17.98 -14.06 -1.09
N HIS A 63 17.17 -15.05 -0.73
CA HIS A 63 15.74 -15.04 -1.07
C HIS A 63 14.94 -14.04 -0.26
N ALA A 64 15.32 -13.73 0.98
CA ALA A 64 14.72 -12.65 1.77
C ALA A 64 15.03 -11.27 1.15
N MET A 65 16.27 -11.04 0.68
CA MET A 65 16.65 -9.83 -0.07
C MET A 65 15.87 -9.72 -1.39
N THR A 66 15.70 -10.85 -2.08
CA THR A 66 14.91 -10.90 -3.32
C THR A 66 13.43 -10.62 -3.06
N ALA A 67 12.89 -11.13 -1.96
CA ALA A 67 11.52 -10.85 -1.54
C ALA A 67 11.30 -9.35 -1.28
N LYS A 68 12.23 -8.70 -0.56
CA LYS A 68 12.26 -7.26 -0.35
C LYS A 68 12.27 -6.50 -1.68
N LYS A 69 13.18 -6.85 -2.59
CA LYS A 69 13.28 -6.25 -3.93
C LYS A 69 11.99 -6.42 -4.76
N ASN A 70 11.29 -7.53 -4.59
CA ASN A 70 10.04 -7.85 -5.28
C ASN A 70 8.79 -7.29 -4.57
N GLY A 71 8.98 -6.38 -3.58
CA GLY A 71 7.91 -5.62 -2.94
C GLY A 71 7.25 -6.32 -1.74
N VAL A 72 7.91 -7.32 -1.12
CA VAL A 72 7.48 -7.81 0.19
C VAL A 72 7.95 -6.81 1.23
N THR A 73 7.02 -6.15 1.90
CA THR A 73 7.32 -5.15 2.93
C THR A 73 7.85 -5.79 4.22
N LYS A 74 8.46 -4.98 5.09
CA LYS A 74 8.90 -5.39 6.42
C LYS A 74 7.75 -5.97 7.24
N THR A 75 6.60 -5.30 7.24
CA THR A 75 5.38 -5.72 7.94
C THR A 75 4.86 -7.05 7.40
N GLU A 76 4.74 -7.18 6.06
CA GLU A 76 4.33 -8.44 5.45
C GLU A 76 5.27 -9.59 5.78
N MET A 77 6.59 -9.37 5.73
CA MET A 77 7.56 -10.41 6.08
C MET A 77 7.45 -10.81 7.56
N ALA A 78 7.22 -9.85 8.45
CA ALA A 78 7.00 -10.13 9.87
C ALA A 78 5.74 -10.98 10.08
N GLU A 79 4.62 -10.63 9.41
CA GLU A 79 3.38 -11.39 9.49
C GLU A 79 3.50 -12.80 8.89
N ILE A 80 4.19 -12.95 7.75
CA ILE A 80 4.48 -14.26 7.14
C ILE A 80 5.22 -15.16 8.14
N LEU A 81 6.29 -14.68 8.77
CA LEU A 81 7.07 -15.48 9.72
C LEU A 81 6.30 -15.74 11.01
N THR A 82 5.49 -14.78 11.48
CA THR A 82 4.60 -14.95 12.64
C THR A 82 3.59 -16.06 12.37
N HIS A 83 2.92 -16.01 11.21
CA HIS A 83 2.01 -17.07 10.78
C HIS A 83 2.73 -18.42 10.70
N LEU A 84 3.89 -18.48 10.05
CA LEU A 84 4.67 -19.70 9.88
C LEU A 84 5.11 -20.33 11.21
N ALA A 85 5.33 -19.55 12.28
CA ALA A 85 5.74 -20.08 13.57
C ALA A 85 4.82 -21.19 14.11
N PHE A 86 3.53 -21.13 13.77
CA PHE A 86 2.53 -22.14 14.17
C PHE A 86 2.56 -23.42 13.33
N TYR A 87 3.17 -23.38 12.14
CA TYR A 87 3.20 -24.51 11.20
C TYR A 87 4.57 -25.18 11.13
N VAL A 88 5.65 -24.41 11.33
CA VAL A 88 7.03 -24.89 11.16
C VAL A 88 7.80 -24.92 12.49
N GLY A 89 7.18 -24.46 13.57
CA GLY A 89 7.76 -24.38 14.91
C GLY A 89 8.54 -23.09 15.17
N TRP A 90 8.47 -22.63 16.40
CA TRP A 90 9.08 -21.38 16.89
C TRP A 90 10.60 -21.28 16.66
N PRO A 91 11.41 -22.36 16.83
CA PRO A 91 12.85 -22.27 16.58
C PRO A 91 13.20 -21.86 15.15
N ASN A 92 12.49 -22.39 14.15
CA ASN A 92 12.69 -22.02 12.75
C ASN A 92 12.29 -20.57 12.48
N ALA A 93 11.15 -20.13 13.03
CA ALA A 93 10.71 -18.74 12.92
C ALA A 93 11.70 -17.77 13.57
N TRP A 94 12.20 -18.07 14.77
CA TRP A 94 13.23 -17.26 15.44
C TRP A 94 14.53 -17.17 14.64
N ALA A 95 14.97 -18.27 14.03
CA ALA A 95 16.16 -18.27 13.18
C ALA A 95 15.93 -17.38 11.94
N ALA A 96 14.77 -17.49 11.29
CA ALA A 96 14.41 -16.66 10.15
C ALA A 96 14.32 -15.19 10.51
N PHE A 97 13.70 -14.84 11.64
CA PHE A 97 13.61 -13.43 12.10
C PHE A 97 14.98 -12.78 12.30
N ARG A 98 16.01 -13.51 12.76
CA ARG A 98 17.36 -12.94 12.91
C ARG A 98 17.92 -12.47 11.57
N VAL A 99 17.78 -13.29 10.53
CA VAL A 99 18.25 -12.95 9.17
C VAL A 99 17.40 -11.82 8.57
N VAL A 100 16.08 -11.93 8.66
CA VAL A 100 15.16 -10.94 8.08
C VAL A 100 15.31 -9.56 8.74
N LYS A 101 15.56 -9.51 10.06
CA LYS A 101 15.83 -8.25 10.76
C LYS A 101 17.03 -7.52 10.17
N GLU A 102 18.08 -8.23 9.76
CA GLU A 102 19.26 -7.63 9.10
C GLU A 102 18.92 -7.18 7.68
N VAL A 103 18.20 -8.01 6.90
CA VAL A 103 17.78 -7.68 5.53
C VAL A 103 16.92 -6.42 5.47
N TYR A 104 16.09 -6.20 6.47
CA TYR A 104 15.18 -5.05 6.58
C TYR A 104 15.67 -3.97 7.57
N ALA A 105 16.94 -4.02 8.01
CA ALA A 105 17.48 -3.07 8.98
C ALA A 105 17.47 -1.62 8.47
N ASP A 106 17.79 -1.42 7.19
CA ASP A 106 17.82 -0.11 6.53
C ASP A 106 16.43 0.32 6.00
N ASP A 107 15.42 -0.49 6.21
CA ASP A 107 14.03 -0.10 5.93
C ASP A 107 13.54 0.88 6.99
N ASN A 108 14.13 2.08 6.97
CA ASN A 108 13.47 3.30 7.39
C ASN A 108 12.46 3.75 6.30
N THR A 109 11.99 2.82 5.46
CA THR A 109 10.83 3.09 4.65
C THR A 109 9.68 3.29 5.61
N VAL A 110 9.31 4.53 5.83
CA VAL A 110 7.93 4.90 6.11
C VAL A 110 7.10 3.91 5.29
N GLU A 111 6.27 3.09 5.93
CA GLU A 111 5.39 2.15 5.23
C GLU A 111 4.88 2.88 4.01
N ALA A 112 5.00 2.27 2.82
CA ALA A 112 4.71 2.97 1.58
C ALA A 112 3.19 3.14 1.49
N HIS A 113 2.69 4.17 2.18
CA HIS A 113 1.28 4.52 2.17
C HIS A 113 0.89 5.15 0.83
N GLY A 114 -0.40 5.10 0.52
CA GLY A 114 -0.92 5.60 -0.75
C GLY A 114 -1.23 4.49 -1.75
N GLY A 115 -1.17 3.23 -1.33
CA GLY A 115 -1.44 2.08 -2.17
C GLY A 115 -0.54 2.03 -3.41
N MET A 116 -1.04 1.48 -4.51
CA MET A 116 -0.29 1.37 -5.78
C MET A 116 0.02 2.73 -6.42
N PHE A 117 -0.62 3.82 -5.98
CA PHE A 117 -0.44 5.17 -6.53
C PHE A 117 0.66 5.96 -5.82
N GLY A 118 1.05 5.53 -4.61
CA GLY A 118 2.03 6.20 -3.75
C GLY A 118 1.48 7.45 -3.06
N MET A 119 2.12 7.85 -1.97
CA MET A 119 1.64 8.89 -1.04
C MET A 119 1.66 10.31 -1.64
N GLY A 120 2.67 10.64 -2.43
CA GLY A 120 2.86 12.01 -2.93
C GLY A 120 3.60 12.92 -1.96
N GLU A 121 3.44 14.23 -2.14
CA GLU A 121 4.10 15.27 -1.35
C GLU A 121 3.18 15.77 -0.22
N ALA A 122 3.77 16.39 0.80
CA ALA A 122 3.00 16.99 1.90
C ALA A 122 1.96 17.98 1.34
N ASN A 123 0.70 17.85 1.75
CA ASN A 123 -0.42 18.64 1.26
C ASN A 123 -0.43 20.05 1.87
N THR A 124 0.57 20.86 1.53
CA THR A 124 0.75 22.20 2.10
C THR A 124 -0.30 23.20 1.61
N ALA A 125 -0.77 23.04 0.37
CA ALA A 125 -1.72 23.97 -0.24
C ALA A 125 -3.10 23.97 0.46
N TYR A 126 -3.52 22.83 0.96
CA TYR A 126 -4.80 22.63 1.64
C TYR A 126 -4.65 22.37 3.15
N ALA A 127 -3.44 22.45 3.71
CA ALA A 127 -3.18 22.10 5.12
C ALA A 127 -4.11 22.79 6.12
N LYS A 128 -4.53 24.02 5.86
CA LYS A 128 -5.47 24.79 6.72
C LYS A 128 -6.88 24.17 6.82
N TYR A 129 -7.20 23.24 5.95
CA TYR A 129 -8.49 22.52 5.93
C TYR A 129 -8.41 21.10 6.46
N PHE A 130 -7.28 20.74 7.09
CA PHE A 130 -7.04 19.42 7.66
C PHE A 130 -6.62 19.54 9.11
N ILE A 131 -7.06 18.59 9.92
CA ILE A 131 -6.48 18.31 11.25
C ILE A 131 -5.52 17.15 11.08
N GLY A 132 -4.25 17.32 11.46
CA GLY A 132 -3.19 16.33 11.23
C GLY A 132 -2.50 16.49 9.87
N ASN A 133 -1.64 15.53 9.54
CA ASN A 133 -0.84 15.58 8.31
C ASN A 133 -1.51 14.79 7.18
N SER A 134 -1.51 15.36 6.00
CA SER A 134 -1.96 14.70 4.77
C SER A 134 -0.99 14.93 3.62
N TYR A 135 -1.10 14.08 2.62
CA TYR A 135 -0.24 14.08 1.44
C TYR A 135 -1.12 14.06 0.20
N LEU A 136 -0.65 14.68 -0.87
CA LEU A 136 -1.38 14.81 -2.12
C LEU A 136 -0.50 14.42 -3.30
N LYS A 137 -1.00 13.53 -4.13
CA LYS A 137 -0.39 13.17 -5.41
C LYS A 137 -1.39 13.34 -6.54
N PRO A 138 -1.30 14.45 -7.31
CA PRO A 138 -2.06 14.57 -8.54
C PRO A 138 -1.71 13.44 -9.51
N LEU A 139 -2.70 12.78 -10.05
CA LEU A 139 -2.57 11.67 -10.99
C LEU A 139 -2.94 12.09 -12.41
N THR A 140 -3.76 13.13 -12.56
CA THR A 140 -4.17 13.68 -13.84
C THR A 140 -3.97 15.20 -13.86
N ASN A 141 -3.89 15.77 -15.07
CA ASN A 141 -3.87 17.20 -15.27
C ASN A 141 -5.31 17.74 -15.38
N PRO A 142 -5.76 18.61 -14.46
CA PRO A 142 -7.14 19.14 -14.49
C PRO A 142 -7.46 19.98 -15.73
N ASN A 143 -6.45 20.46 -16.45
CA ASN A 143 -6.66 21.22 -17.69
C ASN A 143 -6.90 20.34 -18.92
N GLU A 144 -6.66 19.03 -18.81
CA GLU A 144 -6.75 18.09 -19.92
C GLU A 144 -7.89 17.09 -19.74
N THR A 145 -8.23 16.76 -18.49
CA THR A 145 -9.23 15.73 -18.18
C THR A 145 -9.79 15.93 -16.76
N VAL A 146 -10.57 14.97 -16.30
CA VAL A 146 -11.09 14.92 -14.94
C VAL A 146 -9.93 14.91 -13.94
N PHE A 147 -9.99 15.77 -12.94
CA PHE A 147 -8.98 15.80 -11.89
C PHE A 147 -9.11 14.56 -10.99
N VAL A 148 -8.00 13.85 -10.87
CA VAL A 148 -7.85 12.71 -9.96
C VAL A 148 -6.58 12.92 -9.15
N ALA A 149 -6.69 12.84 -7.85
CA ALA A 149 -5.53 12.86 -6.96
C ALA A 149 -5.61 11.73 -5.93
N ASN A 150 -4.46 11.14 -5.58
CA ASN A 150 -4.38 10.29 -4.41
C ASN A 150 -4.15 11.17 -3.18
N VAL A 151 -5.06 11.10 -2.22
CA VAL A 151 -4.99 11.80 -0.94
C VAL A 151 -4.71 10.78 0.14
N THR A 152 -3.60 10.98 0.87
CA THR A 152 -3.16 10.08 1.96
C THR A 152 -3.21 10.84 3.28
N PHE A 153 -3.77 10.23 4.29
CA PHE A 153 -3.97 10.74 5.64
C PHE A 153 -3.16 9.94 6.64
N GLU A 154 -2.41 10.61 7.51
CA GLU A 154 -1.84 9.96 8.69
C GLU A 154 -2.92 9.51 9.68
N PRO A 155 -2.62 8.58 10.59
CA PRO A 155 -3.57 8.17 11.63
C PRO A 155 -4.20 9.36 12.36
N GLY A 156 -5.54 9.39 12.41
CA GLY A 156 -6.32 10.47 13.02
C GLY A 156 -6.47 11.74 12.17
N CYS A 157 -5.77 11.85 11.04
CA CYS A 157 -5.91 12.98 10.14
C CYS A 157 -7.25 12.96 9.41
N ARG A 158 -7.91 14.11 9.33
CA ARG A 158 -9.20 14.31 8.67
C ARG A 158 -9.29 15.69 8.06
N ASN A 159 -10.06 15.81 6.99
CA ASN A 159 -10.38 17.13 6.45
C ASN A 159 -11.56 17.77 7.20
N ASN A 160 -11.73 19.07 6.98
CA ASN A 160 -12.89 19.81 7.46
C ASN A 160 -14.16 19.33 6.76
N TRP A 161 -15.30 19.62 7.35
CA TRP A 161 -16.57 19.61 6.64
C TRP A 161 -16.44 20.45 5.37
N HIS A 162 -16.99 19.94 4.27
CA HIS A 162 -16.96 20.66 2.97
C HIS A 162 -18.10 20.22 2.06
N VAL A 163 -18.31 21.00 1.02
CA VAL A 163 -19.34 20.77 0.01
C VAL A 163 -18.74 20.93 -1.38
N HIS A 164 -19.03 20.01 -2.27
CA HIS A 164 -18.79 20.16 -3.70
C HIS A 164 -20.08 20.68 -4.35
N HIS A 165 -20.10 21.96 -4.74
CA HIS A 165 -21.25 22.58 -5.41
C HIS A 165 -21.21 22.31 -6.91
N ALA A 166 -22.38 22.19 -7.50
CA ALA A 166 -22.61 22.22 -8.95
C ALA A 166 -24.08 22.56 -9.24
N THR A 167 -24.35 23.18 -10.37
CA THR A 167 -25.75 23.41 -10.83
C THR A 167 -26.32 22.23 -11.59
N SER A 168 -25.44 21.35 -12.14
CA SER A 168 -25.77 20.10 -12.80
C SER A 168 -24.58 19.18 -12.76
N GLY A 169 -24.78 17.87 -12.50
CA GLY A 169 -23.69 16.91 -12.28
C GLY A 169 -22.85 17.26 -11.06
N GLY A 170 -21.52 17.14 -11.15
CA GLY A 170 -20.59 17.48 -10.08
C GLY A 170 -20.58 16.46 -8.93
N GLY A 171 -20.04 16.90 -7.77
CA GLY A 171 -19.79 16.05 -6.62
C GLY A 171 -18.42 15.40 -6.65
N GLN A 172 -18.20 14.43 -5.79
CA GLN A 172 -16.92 13.75 -5.64
C GLN A 172 -17.09 12.22 -5.59
N LEU A 173 -16.12 11.51 -6.15
CA LEU A 173 -16.03 10.07 -6.00
C LEU A 173 -14.76 9.74 -5.22
N LEU A 174 -14.89 8.93 -4.15
CA LEU A 174 -13.77 8.39 -3.40
C LEU A 174 -13.60 6.91 -3.75
N LEU A 175 -12.39 6.51 -4.15
CA LEU A 175 -12.01 5.11 -4.34
C LEU A 175 -10.91 4.80 -3.33
N CYS A 176 -11.22 4.04 -2.29
CA CYS A 176 -10.29 3.72 -1.21
C CYS A 176 -9.23 2.74 -1.72
N VAL A 177 -7.95 3.08 -1.55
CA VAL A 177 -6.82 2.31 -2.13
C VAL A 177 -5.85 1.76 -1.09
N ASP A 178 -5.90 2.28 0.17
CA ASP A 178 -4.99 1.84 1.23
C ASP A 178 -5.55 2.18 2.62
N GLY A 179 -5.30 1.30 3.59
CA GLY A 179 -5.63 1.50 4.99
C GLY A 179 -7.13 1.58 5.29
N GLU A 180 -7.45 2.21 6.43
CA GLU A 180 -8.81 2.36 6.92
C GLU A 180 -9.14 3.81 7.29
N GLY A 181 -10.35 4.24 6.96
CA GLY A 181 -10.81 5.60 7.19
C GLY A 181 -12.28 5.72 7.56
N TRP A 182 -12.70 6.96 7.63
CA TRP A 182 -14.07 7.37 7.87
C TRP A 182 -14.59 8.27 6.76
N TYR A 183 -15.89 8.17 6.48
CA TYR A 183 -16.67 9.12 5.71
C TYR A 183 -17.95 9.43 6.50
N GLN A 184 -18.37 10.68 6.50
CA GLN A 184 -19.64 11.07 7.11
C GLN A 184 -20.31 12.21 6.33
N GLU A 185 -21.61 12.05 6.06
CA GLU A 185 -22.49 13.13 5.64
C GLU A 185 -23.11 13.81 6.86
N GLU A 186 -23.41 15.11 6.75
CA GLU A 186 -24.09 15.83 7.82
C GLU A 186 -25.41 15.16 8.19
N GLY A 187 -25.61 14.94 9.49
CA GLY A 187 -26.81 14.30 10.04
C GLY A 187 -26.90 12.78 9.87
N LYS A 188 -25.85 12.13 9.36
CA LYS A 188 -25.74 10.67 9.28
C LYS A 188 -24.65 10.13 10.21
N GLU A 189 -24.74 8.84 10.53
CA GLU A 189 -23.67 8.16 11.25
C GLU A 189 -22.41 8.00 10.40
N PRO A 190 -21.21 8.05 11.00
CA PRO A 190 -19.96 7.81 10.29
C PRO A 190 -19.90 6.41 9.67
N GLN A 191 -19.49 6.34 8.42
CA GLN A 191 -19.27 5.09 7.69
C GLN A 191 -17.79 4.74 7.73
N SER A 192 -17.45 3.52 8.20
CA SER A 192 -16.10 2.98 8.10
C SER A 192 -15.77 2.63 6.65
N LEU A 193 -14.56 3.00 6.22
CA LEU A 193 -14.02 2.74 4.89
C LEU A 193 -12.74 1.93 4.98
N LYS A 194 -12.51 1.09 3.96
CA LYS A 194 -11.27 0.32 3.76
C LYS A 194 -10.91 0.25 2.29
N ALA A 195 -9.72 -0.20 1.99
CA ALA A 195 -9.28 -0.40 0.60
C ALA A 195 -10.27 -1.28 -0.19
N GLY A 196 -10.66 -0.81 -1.38
CA GLY A 196 -11.68 -1.40 -2.25
C GLY A 196 -13.08 -0.79 -2.12
N ASP A 197 -13.36 -0.02 -1.07
CA ASP A 197 -14.65 0.67 -0.94
C ASP A 197 -14.72 1.88 -1.87
N ILE A 198 -15.95 2.20 -2.31
CA ILE A 198 -16.23 3.34 -3.18
C ILE A 198 -17.38 4.15 -2.57
N VAL A 199 -17.19 5.46 -2.48
CA VAL A 199 -18.21 6.40 -2.04
C VAL A 199 -18.50 7.40 -3.13
N ALA A 200 -19.74 7.45 -3.60
CA ALA A 200 -20.21 8.47 -4.54
C ALA A 200 -20.93 9.57 -3.75
N ILE A 201 -20.40 10.78 -3.81
CA ILE A 201 -20.88 11.95 -3.07
C ILE A 201 -21.51 12.92 -4.06
N PRO A 202 -22.85 13.07 -4.05
CA PRO A 202 -23.52 14.03 -4.92
C PRO A 202 -23.13 15.48 -4.63
N ALA A 203 -23.24 16.33 -5.63
CA ALA A 203 -23.10 17.78 -5.41
C ALA A 203 -24.09 18.28 -4.35
N GLY A 204 -23.65 19.23 -3.52
CA GLY A 204 -24.44 19.85 -2.45
C GLY A 204 -24.47 19.07 -1.15
N VAL A 205 -23.87 17.87 -1.08
CA VAL A 205 -23.79 17.09 0.17
C VAL A 205 -22.64 17.61 1.03
N LYS A 206 -22.96 18.07 2.24
CA LYS A 206 -21.96 18.42 3.26
C LYS A 206 -21.42 17.17 3.89
N HIS A 207 -20.10 16.99 3.84
CA HIS A 207 -19.42 15.78 4.31
C HIS A 207 -17.99 16.03 4.74
N TRP A 208 -17.39 15.06 5.37
CA TRP A 208 -15.96 14.96 5.63
C TRP A 208 -15.48 13.52 5.49
N HIS A 209 -14.17 13.34 5.34
CA HIS A 209 -13.49 12.05 5.34
C HIS A 209 -12.08 12.18 5.91
N GLY A 210 -11.50 11.04 6.33
CA GLY A 210 -10.17 11.00 6.93
C GLY A 210 -9.78 9.61 7.38
N ALA A 211 -8.58 9.48 7.94
CA ALA A 211 -8.05 8.24 8.48
C ALA A 211 -8.75 7.85 9.80
N LYS A 212 -8.73 6.56 10.16
CA LYS A 212 -9.01 6.12 11.53
C LYS A 212 -7.87 6.52 12.47
N ALA A 213 -8.14 6.48 13.78
CA ALA A 213 -7.18 6.94 14.79
C ALA A 213 -5.86 6.15 14.79
N ASN A 214 -5.90 4.89 14.42
CA ASN A 214 -4.77 3.94 14.44
C ASN A 214 -4.39 3.41 13.06
N SER A 215 -4.93 3.96 11.98
CA SER A 215 -4.65 3.53 10.61
C SER A 215 -4.30 4.71 9.70
N TRP A 216 -3.35 4.52 8.81
CA TRP A 216 -3.25 5.34 7.61
C TRP A 216 -4.46 5.10 6.72
N PHE A 217 -4.78 6.05 5.87
CA PHE A 217 -5.88 5.94 4.92
C PHE A 217 -5.53 6.67 3.63
N SER A 218 -5.80 6.04 2.50
CA SER A 218 -5.62 6.68 1.20
C SER A 218 -6.78 6.39 0.27
N HIS A 219 -7.20 7.39 -0.45
CA HIS A 219 -8.22 7.26 -1.48
C HIS A 219 -7.90 8.12 -2.70
N LEU A 220 -8.36 7.70 -3.86
CA LEU A 220 -8.44 8.58 -5.02
C LEU A 220 -9.62 9.51 -4.84
N ALA A 221 -9.36 10.81 -4.86
CA ALA A 221 -10.37 11.85 -4.97
C ALA A 221 -10.58 12.16 -6.46
N VAL A 222 -11.77 11.90 -6.97
CA VAL A 222 -12.17 12.21 -8.34
C VAL A 222 -13.18 13.35 -8.30
N GLU A 223 -12.82 14.49 -8.88
CA GLU A 223 -13.76 15.60 -9.07
C GLU A 223 -14.70 15.28 -10.25
N CYS A 224 -15.96 15.03 -9.92
CA CYS A 224 -16.94 14.66 -10.95
C CYS A 224 -17.26 15.86 -11.86
N PRO A 225 -17.33 15.64 -13.19
CA PRO A 225 -17.69 16.71 -14.13
C PRO A 225 -19.07 17.29 -13.83
N GLY A 226 -19.18 18.62 -13.86
CA GLY A 226 -20.43 19.34 -13.61
C GLY A 226 -20.38 20.77 -14.13
N GLU A 227 -21.52 21.45 -14.07
CA GLU A 227 -21.66 22.86 -14.43
C GLU A 227 -21.52 23.74 -13.19
N ASN A 228 -20.79 24.86 -13.30
CA ASN A 228 -20.54 25.84 -12.21
C ASN A 228 -20.04 25.16 -10.93
N THR A 229 -19.07 24.24 -11.07
CA THR A 229 -18.49 23.51 -9.94
C THR A 229 -17.65 24.43 -9.06
N SER A 230 -17.75 24.26 -7.74
CA SER A 230 -16.89 24.91 -6.75
C SER A 230 -16.83 24.09 -5.46
N ASN A 231 -15.75 24.26 -4.71
CA ASN A 231 -15.57 23.60 -3.40
C ASN A 231 -15.67 24.63 -2.29
N GLU A 232 -16.50 24.35 -1.30
CA GLU A 232 -16.67 25.16 -0.10
C GLU A 232 -16.13 24.42 1.11
N TRP A 233 -15.14 25.00 1.79
CA TRP A 233 -14.58 24.48 3.03
C TRP A 233 -15.25 25.14 4.21
N LEU A 234 -15.69 24.32 5.16
CA LEU A 234 -16.46 24.71 6.32
C LEU A 234 -15.67 24.48 7.62
N GLU A 235 -16.36 24.25 8.73
CA GLU A 235 -15.80 24.06 10.06
C GLU A 235 -14.97 22.77 10.16
N PRO A 236 -13.96 22.74 11.06
CA PRO A 236 -13.22 21.53 11.37
C PRO A 236 -14.11 20.44 11.99
N VAL A 237 -13.77 19.18 11.78
CA VAL A 237 -14.29 18.05 12.54
C VAL A 237 -13.48 17.94 13.82
N ASP A 238 -14.07 18.36 14.95
CA ASP A 238 -13.42 18.33 16.27
C ASP A 238 -13.29 16.90 16.84
N ASP A 239 -12.55 16.75 17.93
CA ASP A 239 -12.30 15.46 18.56
C ASP A 239 -13.54 14.86 19.28
N GLU A 240 -14.60 15.65 19.50
CA GLU A 240 -15.85 15.16 20.10
C GLU A 240 -16.71 14.46 19.05
N HIS A 241 -16.67 14.94 17.80
CA HIS A 241 -17.42 14.41 16.65
C HIS A 241 -16.63 13.39 15.83
N TYR A 242 -15.31 13.29 16.05
CA TYR A 242 -14.50 12.27 15.39
C TYR A 242 -14.79 10.89 16.01
N PRO A 243 -15.07 9.84 15.18
CA PRO A 243 -15.47 8.53 15.68
C PRO A 243 -14.40 7.89 16.56
N LYS A 244 -14.77 7.51 17.78
CA LYS A 244 -13.91 6.74 18.68
C LYS A 244 -14.10 5.27 18.35
N GLU A 245 -13.02 4.59 18.00
CA GLU A 245 -13.05 3.14 17.84
C GLU A 245 -13.36 2.48 19.19
N ASN A 246 -14.31 1.55 19.19
CA ASN A 246 -14.59 0.69 20.32
C ASN A 246 -13.71 -0.55 20.29
#